data_ce093677e2b7b81349d789ef49646fa9
#
_entry.id   ce093677e2b7b81349d789ef49646fa9
#
_cell.length_a   1.000
_cell.length_b   1.000
_cell.length_c   1.000
_cell.angle_alpha   90.00
_cell.angle_beta   90.00
_cell.angle_gamma   90.00
#
_symmetry.space_group_name_H-M   'P 1'
#
loop_
_entity.id
_entity.type
_entity.pdbx_description
1 polymer ?
#
loop_
_entity_poly.entity_id
_entity_poly.type
_entity_poly.pdbx_seq_one_letter_code
_entity_poly.pdbx_strand_id
1 'polypeptide(L)'
;MNAPIRSDQLSAMTAAPTLPAFVHLRVRSAYSLLQGALPIPQLAKLAVANRFAAIALTDQNNLFGALEFSNKLADAGVQPIAGLTLTVDFRDTLEDPAHANLKGADAKTVISGDIALLAMSEEGYANLMKLGTEVFFDPALNEAPHIAVDRLEQHSAGLIALTGGADGPIARALIEDRRAVAEARLDRLVEIFPDRLYVEIQRHRMREERETEAALIQLAYAKDMPLVATNDCHFATPSDYEAHDALMCIAGGNYVVEDDRRQLSPEHCLKSADEMLALFADLPEAIANTVEIARRCHYRPLGRAPILPRFVSTGDGASAKDQLKAEAEELARQAREGLKARLEAHG
;
A
#
# COMPACT_ATOMS: atom_id res chain seq x y z
N MET A 1 -10.44 44.38 32.71
CA MET A 1 -11.85 43.96 32.82
C MET A 1 -12.11 42.95 31.71
N ASN A 2 -12.13 41.66 32.07
CA ASN A 2 -12.41 40.59 31.09
C ASN A 2 -13.93 40.49 30.92
N ALA A 3 -14.41 40.54 29.68
CA ALA A 3 -15.82 40.33 29.35
C ALA A 3 -16.27 38.92 29.73
N PRO A 4 -17.49 38.73 30.27
CA PRO A 4 -17.97 37.38 30.62
C PRO A 4 -18.17 36.54 29.35
N ILE A 5 -17.67 35.28 29.39
CA ILE A 5 -17.86 34.28 28.34
C ILE A 5 -19.36 33.94 28.29
N ARG A 6 -19.97 34.04 27.11
CA ARG A 6 -21.39 33.73 26.91
C ARG A 6 -21.62 32.22 26.90
N SER A 7 -22.81 31.79 27.35
CA SER A 7 -23.19 30.36 27.46
C SER A 7 -23.16 29.56 26.12
N ASP A 8 -23.33 30.27 25.00
CA ASP A 8 -23.21 29.72 23.65
C ASP A 8 -21.77 29.37 23.29
N GLN A 9 -20.77 30.09 23.85
CA GLN A 9 -19.36 29.77 23.69
C GLN A 9 -18.91 28.55 24.53
N LEU A 10 -19.53 28.33 25.69
CA LEU A 10 -19.27 27.14 26.52
C LEU A 10 -19.82 25.87 25.89
N SER A 11 -20.97 25.92 25.20
CA SER A 11 -21.54 24.75 24.49
C SER A 11 -20.70 24.30 23.31
N ALA A 12 -19.97 25.20 22.64
CA ALA A 12 -19.05 24.85 21.57
C ALA A 12 -17.73 24.20 22.05
N MET A 13 -17.37 24.43 23.34
CA MET A 13 -16.14 23.88 23.94
C MET A 13 -16.33 22.52 24.63
N THR A 14 -17.56 22.04 24.80
CA THR A 14 -17.89 20.82 25.56
C THR A 14 -18.35 19.64 24.65
N ALA A 15 -18.36 19.80 23.33
CA ALA A 15 -18.52 18.63 22.46
C ALA A 15 -17.27 17.75 22.62
N ALA A 16 -17.44 16.59 23.26
CA ALA A 16 -16.41 15.56 23.24
C ALA A 16 -15.99 15.34 21.77
N PRO A 17 -14.68 15.18 21.49
CA PRO A 17 -14.25 14.93 20.12
C PRO A 17 -15.00 13.71 19.61
N THR A 18 -15.90 13.91 18.67
CA THR A 18 -16.58 12.81 17.99
C THR A 18 -15.50 12.00 17.29
N LEU A 19 -15.41 10.71 17.61
CA LEU A 19 -14.49 9.81 16.93
C LEU A 19 -14.74 9.88 15.42
N PRO A 20 -13.70 9.81 14.59
CA PRO A 20 -13.88 9.75 13.14
C PRO A 20 -14.79 8.58 12.82
N ALA A 21 -15.76 8.79 11.94
CA ALA A 21 -16.71 7.76 11.58
C ALA A 21 -16.11 6.76 10.57
N PHE A 22 -15.10 7.17 9.81
CA PHE A 22 -14.44 6.39 8.77
C PHE A 22 -13.03 6.90 8.49
N VAL A 23 -12.14 6.02 8.03
CA VAL A 23 -10.78 6.35 7.59
C VAL A 23 -10.49 5.64 6.26
N HIS A 24 -10.04 6.39 5.24
CA HIS A 24 -9.55 5.79 4.00
C HIS A 24 -8.23 5.06 4.23
N LEU A 25 -8.23 3.75 4.03
CA LEU A 25 -7.07 2.87 4.20
C LEU A 25 -6.42 2.45 2.88
N ARG A 26 -7.05 2.75 1.74
CA ARG A 26 -6.54 2.50 0.40
C ARG A 26 -6.68 3.75 -0.45
N VAL A 27 -5.56 4.43 -0.67
CA VAL A 27 -5.49 5.59 -1.57
C VAL A 27 -4.19 5.51 -2.37
N ARG A 28 -4.30 5.66 -3.67
CA ARG A 28 -3.16 5.70 -4.61
C ARG A 28 -2.88 7.14 -4.99
N SER A 29 -1.63 7.56 -4.82
CA SER A 29 -1.19 8.87 -5.31
C SER A 29 -0.69 8.78 -6.77
N ALA A 30 -0.29 9.92 -7.30
CA ALA A 30 0.40 10.00 -8.60
C ALA A 30 1.73 9.22 -8.63
N TYR A 31 2.24 8.76 -7.49
CA TYR A 31 3.40 7.87 -7.41
C TYR A 31 3.07 6.39 -7.66
N SER A 32 1.79 6.00 -7.69
CA SER A 32 1.33 4.79 -8.39
C SER A 32 1.34 5.08 -9.89
N LEU A 33 2.53 5.02 -10.49
CA LEU A 33 2.79 5.50 -11.84
C LEU A 33 1.81 4.91 -12.85
N LEU A 34 1.15 5.78 -13.62
CA LEU A 34 0.13 5.45 -14.62
C LEU A 34 -1.12 4.72 -14.07
N GLN A 35 -1.30 4.71 -12.73
CA GLN A 35 -2.46 4.09 -12.08
C GLN A 35 -3.19 5.07 -11.15
N GLY A 36 -2.47 5.94 -10.45
CA GLY A 36 -3.05 6.94 -9.56
C GLY A 36 -2.97 8.35 -10.15
N ALA A 37 -4.01 9.16 -9.91
CA ALA A 37 -4.09 10.55 -10.39
C ALA A 37 -4.28 11.56 -9.25
N LEU A 38 -3.88 11.23 -8.02
CA LEU A 38 -3.97 12.08 -6.84
C LEU A 38 -2.58 12.62 -6.44
N PRO A 39 -2.18 13.85 -6.86
CA PRO A 39 -0.98 14.47 -6.32
C PRO A 39 -1.09 14.67 -4.81
N ILE A 40 -0.03 14.38 -4.05
CA ILE A 40 -0.05 14.46 -2.57
C ILE A 40 -0.49 15.84 -2.04
N PRO A 41 -0.06 16.99 -2.61
CA PRO A 41 -0.57 18.29 -2.16
C PRO A 41 -2.08 18.47 -2.36
N GLN A 42 -2.68 17.87 -3.40
CA GLN A 42 -4.12 17.88 -3.61
C GLN A 42 -4.81 16.96 -2.61
N LEU A 43 -4.26 15.76 -2.37
CA LEU A 43 -4.78 14.81 -1.38
C LEU A 43 -4.85 15.44 0.02
N ALA A 44 -3.83 16.19 0.44
CA ALA A 44 -3.82 16.90 1.71
C ALA A 44 -4.96 17.95 1.79
N LYS A 45 -5.20 18.71 0.72
CA LYS A 45 -6.32 19.68 0.66
C LYS A 45 -7.68 18.98 0.74
N LEU A 46 -7.84 17.87 0.02
CA LEU A 46 -9.07 17.06 0.03
C LEU A 46 -9.32 16.44 1.41
N ALA A 47 -8.28 15.96 2.09
CA ALA A 47 -8.38 15.41 3.42
C ALA A 47 -8.90 16.44 4.43
N VAL A 48 -8.39 17.68 4.37
CA VAL A 48 -8.88 18.80 5.21
C VAL A 48 -10.32 19.18 4.84
N ALA A 49 -10.64 19.31 3.56
CA ALA A 49 -11.98 19.68 3.09
C ALA A 49 -13.04 18.66 3.51
N ASN A 50 -12.71 17.37 3.49
CA ASN A 50 -13.58 16.26 3.93
C ASN A 50 -13.49 16.00 5.45
N ARG A 51 -12.69 16.76 6.19
CA ARG A 51 -12.51 16.62 7.65
C ARG A 51 -12.03 15.22 8.05
N PHE A 52 -11.18 14.59 7.23
CA PHE A 52 -10.60 13.30 7.60
C PHE A 52 -9.65 13.48 8.78
N ALA A 53 -9.80 12.64 9.80
CA ALA A 53 -8.88 12.62 10.95
C ALA A 53 -7.58 11.89 10.63
N ALA A 54 -7.65 10.89 9.75
CA ALA A 54 -6.54 10.10 9.27
C ALA A 54 -6.80 9.63 7.82
N ILE A 55 -5.74 9.30 7.10
CA ILE A 55 -5.81 8.72 5.76
C ILE A 55 -4.56 7.91 5.48
N ALA A 56 -4.67 6.78 4.79
CA ALA A 56 -3.53 5.97 4.38
C ALA A 56 -3.14 6.25 2.93
N LEU A 57 -1.84 6.16 2.66
CA LEU A 57 -1.29 6.09 1.31
C LEU A 57 -0.79 4.67 1.06
N THR A 58 -1.27 4.04 -0.01
CA THR A 58 -0.95 2.65 -0.37
C THR A 58 -0.62 2.54 -1.86
N ASP A 59 0.42 3.25 -2.29
CA ASP A 59 0.88 3.22 -3.68
C ASP A 59 1.33 1.81 -4.10
N GLN A 60 1.20 1.52 -5.40
CA GLN A 60 1.48 0.20 -5.96
C GLN A 60 2.98 -0.07 -5.98
N ASN A 61 3.40 -1.09 -5.26
CA ASN A 61 4.77 -1.62 -5.21
C ASN A 61 5.86 -0.57 -4.89
N ASN A 62 5.53 0.58 -4.28
CA ASN A 62 6.52 1.61 -3.96
C ASN A 62 6.12 2.49 -2.77
N LEU A 63 7.10 3.18 -2.19
CA LEU A 63 6.97 4.15 -1.10
C LEU A 63 7.50 5.55 -1.51
N PHE A 64 7.52 5.86 -2.81
CA PHE A 64 8.13 7.10 -3.32
C PHE A 64 7.51 8.36 -2.73
N GLY A 65 6.19 8.36 -2.54
CA GLY A 65 5.45 9.47 -1.95
C GLY A 65 5.39 9.48 -0.43
N ALA A 66 5.83 8.43 0.28
CA ALA A 66 5.54 8.22 1.70
C ALA A 66 6.02 9.36 2.61
N LEU A 67 7.24 9.90 2.39
CA LEU A 67 7.78 11.00 3.20
C LEU A 67 7.08 12.34 2.90
N GLU A 68 6.83 12.65 1.63
CA GLU A 68 6.08 13.85 1.24
C GLU A 68 4.67 13.81 1.82
N PHE A 69 3.97 12.68 1.69
CA PHE A 69 2.66 12.43 2.26
C PHE A 69 2.66 12.61 3.77
N SER A 70 3.59 11.97 4.48
CA SER A 70 3.74 12.08 5.94
C SER A 70 3.84 13.53 6.39
N ASN A 71 4.70 14.32 5.77
CA ASN A 71 4.90 15.72 6.13
C ASN A 71 3.68 16.58 5.79
N LYS A 72 3.16 16.48 4.57
CA LYS A 72 2.03 17.30 4.11
C LYS A 72 0.76 17.07 4.91
N LEU A 73 0.43 15.81 5.26
CA LEU A 73 -0.75 15.49 6.04
C LEU A 73 -0.59 15.92 7.50
N ALA A 74 0.57 15.67 8.11
CA ALA A 74 0.86 16.10 9.48
C ALA A 74 0.81 17.65 9.62
N ASP A 75 1.38 18.38 8.65
CA ASP A 75 1.31 19.85 8.61
C ASP A 75 -0.15 20.36 8.47
N ALA A 76 -1.00 19.57 7.82
CA ALA A 76 -2.43 19.86 7.67
C ALA A 76 -3.29 19.39 8.87
N GLY A 77 -2.69 18.78 9.91
CA GLY A 77 -3.39 18.27 11.09
C GLY A 77 -4.13 16.95 10.86
N VAL A 78 -3.80 16.21 9.81
CA VAL A 78 -4.38 14.90 9.47
C VAL A 78 -3.35 13.82 9.75
N GLN A 79 -3.74 12.73 10.42
CA GLN A 79 -2.84 11.60 10.68
C GLN A 79 -2.50 10.86 9.38
N PRO A 80 -1.22 10.86 8.92
CA PRO A 80 -0.81 10.05 7.79
C PRO A 80 -0.55 8.61 8.23
N ILE A 81 -1.06 7.65 7.46
CA ILE A 81 -0.78 6.23 7.64
C ILE A 81 0.05 5.78 6.44
N ALA A 82 1.28 5.34 6.68
CA ALA A 82 2.15 4.82 5.62
C ALA A 82 1.79 3.36 5.31
N GLY A 83 1.58 3.08 4.05
CA GLY A 83 1.25 1.75 3.56
C GLY A 83 1.82 1.50 2.17
N LEU A 84 1.55 0.30 1.66
CA LEU A 84 2.03 -0.20 0.38
C LEU A 84 1.03 -1.22 -0.16
N THR A 85 0.62 -1.10 -1.42
CA THR A 85 -0.04 -2.20 -2.12
C THR A 85 1.01 -3.07 -2.76
N LEU A 86 1.03 -4.36 -2.42
CA LEU A 86 1.97 -5.35 -2.95
C LEU A 86 1.26 -6.37 -3.80
N THR A 87 1.84 -6.67 -4.95
CA THR A 87 1.48 -7.82 -5.76
C THR A 87 2.17 -9.05 -5.20
N VAL A 88 1.38 -10.08 -4.83
CA VAL A 88 1.88 -11.30 -4.17
C VAL A 88 1.64 -12.53 -5.05
N ASP A 89 2.62 -13.43 -5.05
CA ASP A 89 2.53 -14.76 -5.62
C ASP A 89 2.56 -15.83 -4.51
N PHE A 90 1.49 -16.62 -4.41
CA PHE A 90 1.38 -17.72 -3.44
C PHE A 90 2.08 -18.99 -3.92
N ARG A 91 2.54 -19.05 -5.18
CA ARG A 91 3.20 -20.20 -5.80
C ARG A 91 2.37 -21.51 -5.81
N ASP A 92 1.09 -21.41 -5.50
CA ASP A 92 0.15 -22.52 -5.41
C ASP A 92 -0.38 -22.99 -6.78
N THR A 93 -0.13 -22.21 -7.84
CA THR A 93 -0.53 -22.53 -9.20
C THR A 93 0.35 -23.61 -9.83
N LEU A 94 1.57 -23.83 -9.35
CA LEU A 94 2.47 -24.87 -9.83
C LEU A 94 2.00 -26.28 -9.46
N GLU A 95 1.19 -26.42 -8.43
CA GLU A 95 0.62 -27.69 -7.96
C GLU A 95 -0.76 -27.99 -8.56
N ASP A 96 -1.36 -27.03 -9.29
CA ASP A 96 -2.68 -27.21 -9.91
C ASP A 96 -2.55 -27.97 -11.24
N PRO A 97 -3.21 -29.16 -11.39
CA PRO A 97 -3.19 -29.94 -12.62
C PRO A 97 -3.69 -29.16 -13.86
N ALA A 98 -4.56 -28.17 -13.68
CA ALA A 98 -5.05 -27.31 -14.76
C ALA A 98 -3.95 -26.40 -15.32
N HIS A 99 -2.98 -26.00 -14.48
CA HIS A 99 -1.85 -25.15 -14.85
C HIS A 99 -0.55 -25.94 -15.16
N ALA A 100 -0.47 -27.21 -14.74
CA ALA A 100 0.70 -28.07 -14.98
C ALA A 100 1.03 -28.30 -16.47
N ASN A 101 0.09 -28.00 -17.38
CA ASN A 101 0.24 -28.15 -18.81
C ASN A 101 0.58 -26.84 -19.56
N LEU A 102 0.65 -25.70 -18.87
CA LEU A 102 1.04 -24.44 -19.48
C LEU A 102 2.55 -24.45 -19.77
N LYS A 103 2.92 -24.45 -21.06
CA LYS A 103 4.32 -24.41 -21.50
C LYS A 103 4.59 -23.13 -22.30
N GLY A 104 5.77 -22.55 -22.11
CA GLY A 104 6.22 -21.38 -22.86
C GLY A 104 5.72 -20.06 -22.29
N ALA A 105 5.36 -19.10 -23.13
CA ALA A 105 4.92 -17.76 -22.72
C ALA A 105 3.63 -17.76 -21.88
N ASP A 106 2.84 -18.82 -21.96
CA ASP A 106 1.61 -19.00 -21.18
C ASP A 106 1.87 -19.51 -19.76
N ALA A 107 3.07 -20.02 -19.48
CA ALA A 107 3.54 -20.36 -18.13
C ALA A 107 4.08 -19.13 -17.38
N LYS A 108 3.68 -17.91 -17.79
CA LYS A 108 3.96 -16.70 -17.03
C LYS A 108 3.43 -16.90 -15.61
N THR A 109 4.28 -16.62 -14.64
CA THR A 109 3.96 -16.59 -13.22
C THR A 109 2.56 -16.03 -13.01
N VAL A 110 1.63 -16.89 -12.58
CA VAL A 110 0.26 -16.46 -12.33
C VAL A 110 0.29 -15.70 -11.00
N ILE A 111 0.44 -14.40 -11.09
CA ILE A 111 0.41 -13.50 -9.93
C ILE A 111 -0.92 -13.68 -9.21
N SER A 112 -0.86 -14.08 -7.93
CA SER A 112 -2.06 -14.46 -7.17
C SER A 112 -2.97 -13.26 -6.86
N GLY A 113 -2.43 -12.05 -6.67
CA GLY A 113 -3.21 -10.82 -6.47
C GLY A 113 -2.51 -9.77 -5.61
N ASP A 114 -3.19 -8.67 -5.42
CA ASP A 114 -2.70 -7.53 -4.64
C ASP A 114 -3.20 -7.60 -3.19
N ILE A 115 -2.33 -7.26 -2.23
CA ILE A 115 -2.70 -7.02 -0.83
C ILE A 115 -2.25 -5.62 -0.40
N ALA A 116 -2.94 -5.02 0.56
CA ALA A 116 -2.48 -3.76 1.13
C ALA A 116 -1.86 -4.00 2.51
N LEU A 117 -0.71 -3.36 2.74
CA LEU A 117 0.02 -3.41 3.99
C LEU A 117 0.11 -2.02 4.60
N LEU A 118 -0.14 -1.90 5.92
CA LEU A 118 -0.11 -0.65 6.66
C LEU A 118 0.89 -0.76 7.81
N ALA A 119 1.77 0.24 7.96
CA ALA A 119 2.76 0.26 9.03
C ALA A 119 2.13 0.69 10.36
N MET A 120 2.22 -0.16 11.38
CA MET A 120 1.85 0.17 12.76
C MET A 120 2.99 0.86 13.51
N SER A 121 4.22 0.52 13.19
CA SER A 121 5.43 0.89 13.94
C SER A 121 6.58 1.25 13.00
N GLU A 122 7.70 1.75 13.56
CA GLU A 122 8.94 1.97 12.81
C GLU A 122 9.47 0.67 12.19
N GLU A 123 9.41 -0.45 12.92
CA GLU A 123 9.76 -1.77 12.39
C GLU A 123 8.90 -2.14 11.19
N GLY A 124 7.56 -1.92 11.28
CA GLY A 124 6.64 -2.14 10.16
C GLY A 124 7.01 -1.32 8.95
N TYR A 125 7.33 -0.03 9.13
CA TYR A 125 7.79 0.81 8.01
C TYR A 125 9.12 0.34 7.41
N ALA A 126 10.07 -0.09 8.25
CA ALA A 126 11.32 -0.70 7.78
C ALA A 126 11.07 -1.98 6.97
N ASN A 127 10.09 -2.78 7.37
CA ASN A 127 9.67 -3.97 6.63
C ASN A 127 8.96 -3.61 5.30
N LEU A 128 8.13 -2.55 5.26
CA LEU A 128 7.60 -2.03 3.99
C LEU A 128 8.71 -1.63 3.01
N MET A 129 9.78 -0.98 3.49
CA MET A 129 10.92 -0.60 2.65
C MET A 129 11.64 -1.83 2.06
N LYS A 130 11.80 -2.90 2.85
CA LYS A 130 12.40 -4.16 2.37
C LYS A 130 11.50 -4.81 1.32
N LEU A 131 10.22 -5.00 1.63
CA LEU A 131 9.24 -5.59 0.71
C LEU A 131 9.13 -4.79 -0.60
N GLY A 132 9.07 -3.45 -0.52
CA GLY A 132 9.06 -2.57 -1.69
C GLY A 132 10.36 -2.61 -2.51
N THR A 133 11.47 -3.07 -1.93
CA THR A 133 12.72 -3.31 -2.65
C THR A 133 12.70 -4.70 -3.29
N GLU A 134 12.35 -5.74 -2.54
CA GLU A 134 12.35 -7.13 -2.99
C GLU A 134 11.38 -7.37 -4.16
N VAL A 135 10.25 -6.64 -4.19
CA VAL A 135 9.26 -6.75 -5.28
C VAL A 135 9.85 -6.50 -6.68
N PHE A 136 10.99 -5.79 -6.77
CA PHE A 136 11.69 -5.52 -8.03
C PHE A 136 12.95 -6.37 -8.23
N PHE A 137 13.47 -7.00 -7.17
CA PHE A 137 14.72 -7.77 -7.24
C PHE A 137 14.50 -9.28 -7.23
N ASP A 138 13.40 -9.77 -6.63
CA ASP A 138 13.09 -11.21 -6.56
C ASP A 138 12.58 -11.79 -7.90
N PRO A 139 11.72 -11.08 -8.70
CA PRO A 139 11.24 -11.60 -9.97
C PRO A 139 12.33 -11.69 -11.03
N ALA A 140 12.16 -12.61 -11.99
CA ALA A 140 13.02 -12.66 -13.16
C ALA A 140 12.88 -11.40 -14.03
N LEU A 141 13.92 -11.06 -14.81
CA LEU A 141 14.02 -9.80 -15.58
C LEU A 141 12.82 -9.48 -16.50
N ASN A 142 12.01 -10.47 -16.85
CA ASN A 142 10.87 -10.32 -17.76
C ASN A 142 9.51 -10.53 -17.08
N GLU A 143 9.49 -10.62 -15.75
CA GLU A 143 8.27 -10.78 -14.98
C GLU A 143 7.78 -9.43 -14.45
N ALA A 144 6.47 -9.30 -14.25
CA ALA A 144 5.91 -8.13 -13.57
C ALA A 144 6.39 -8.09 -12.11
N PRO A 145 6.57 -6.90 -11.51
CA PRO A 145 6.97 -6.78 -10.12
C PRO A 145 5.98 -7.51 -9.19
N HIS A 146 6.47 -8.47 -8.42
CA HIS A 146 5.72 -9.22 -7.42
C HIS A 146 6.64 -9.76 -6.33
N ILE A 147 6.06 -10.28 -5.26
CA ILE A 147 6.80 -10.89 -4.15
C ILE A 147 6.21 -12.26 -3.83
N ALA A 148 7.05 -13.23 -3.52
CA ALA A 148 6.59 -14.50 -3.03
C ALA A 148 6.02 -14.39 -1.59
N VAL A 149 4.98 -15.16 -1.28
CA VAL A 149 4.34 -15.15 0.05
C VAL A 149 5.31 -15.44 1.20
N ASP A 150 6.35 -16.26 0.98
CA ASP A 150 7.37 -16.57 2.00
C ASP A 150 8.20 -15.34 2.38
N ARG A 151 8.42 -14.41 1.44
CA ARG A 151 9.10 -13.14 1.72
C ARG A 151 8.21 -12.22 2.55
N LEU A 152 6.91 -12.23 2.26
CA LEU A 152 5.92 -11.51 3.06
C LEU A 152 5.94 -11.97 4.52
N GLU A 153 6.03 -13.28 4.77
CA GLU A 153 6.15 -13.85 6.11
C GLU A 153 7.38 -13.32 6.85
N GLN A 154 8.54 -13.30 6.19
CA GLN A 154 9.80 -12.84 6.78
C GLN A 154 9.77 -11.37 7.22
N HIS A 155 8.92 -10.56 6.62
CA HIS A 155 8.83 -9.11 6.83
C HIS A 155 7.45 -8.63 7.29
N SER A 156 6.65 -9.49 7.94
CA SER A 156 5.29 -9.19 8.40
C SER A 156 5.22 -8.42 9.73
N ALA A 157 6.31 -8.37 10.51
CA ALA A 157 6.32 -7.74 11.82
C ALA A 157 6.00 -6.23 11.73
N GLY A 158 5.14 -5.76 12.64
CA GLY A 158 4.72 -4.34 12.69
C GLY A 158 3.82 -3.90 11.54
N LEU A 159 3.24 -4.85 10.76
CA LEU A 159 2.33 -4.57 9.64
C LEU A 159 0.92 -5.09 9.92
N ILE A 160 -0.09 -4.34 9.46
CA ILE A 160 -1.46 -4.81 9.26
C ILE A 160 -1.62 -5.13 7.77
N ALA A 161 -2.32 -6.23 7.45
CA ALA A 161 -2.63 -6.62 6.08
C ALA A 161 -4.13 -6.55 5.81
N LEU A 162 -4.49 -6.05 4.61
CA LEU A 162 -5.83 -6.10 4.03
C LEU A 162 -5.78 -7.02 2.81
N THR A 163 -6.81 -7.85 2.61
CA THR A 163 -6.80 -8.93 1.62
C THR A 163 -6.89 -8.51 0.15
N GLY A 164 -6.98 -7.21 -0.15
CA GLY A 164 -6.86 -6.67 -1.51
C GLY A 164 -8.17 -6.55 -2.30
N GLY A 165 -9.34 -6.76 -1.66
CA GLY A 165 -10.64 -6.65 -2.35
C GLY A 165 -10.75 -7.59 -3.56
N ALA A 166 -11.35 -7.12 -4.65
CA ALA A 166 -11.56 -7.90 -5.88
C ALA A 166 -10.24 -8.27 -6.60
N ASP A 167 -9.22 -7.42 -6.50
CA ASP A 167 -7.87 -7.68 -7.05
C ASP A 167 -7.01 -8.56 -6.13
N GLY A 168 -7.52 -8.90 -4.94
CA GLY A 168 -6.82 -9.69 -3.95
C GLY A 168 -6.72 -11.19 -4.29
N PRO A 169 -5.76 -11.90 -3.69
CA PRO A 169 -5.48 -13.30 -4.03
C PRO A 169 -6.63 -14.24 -3.68
N ILE A 170 -7.47 -13.87 -2.72
CA ILE A 170 -8.63 -14.67 -2.28
C ILE A 170 -9.78 -14.48 -3.27
N ALA A 171 -10.14 -13.23 -3.60
CA ALA A 171 -11.23 -12.94 -4.52
C ALA A 171 -10.95 -13.47 -5.91
N ARG A 172 -9.71 -13.35 -6.42
CA ARG A 172 -9.31 -13.93 -7.71
C ARG A 172 -9.52 -15.44 -7.76
N ALA A 173 -9.16 -16.17 -6.70
CA ALA A 173 -9.42 -17.60 -6.63
C ALA A 173 -10.93 -17.93 -6.61
N LEU A 174 -11.74 -17.06 -5.96
CA LEU A 174 -13.22 -17.22 -5.96
C LEU A 174 -13.83 -16.94 -7.34
N ILE A 175 -13.35 -15.96 -8.09
CA ILE A 175 -13.76 -15.67 -9.47
C ILE A 175 -13.49 -16.87 -10.39
N GLU A 176 -12.39 -17.57 -10.16
CA GLU A 176 -11.99 -18.79 -10.89
C GLU A 176 -12.72 -20.05 -10.40
N ASP A 177 -13.72 -19.92 -9.52
CA ASP A 177 -14.44 -21.05 -8.87
C ASP A 177 -13.51 -22.01 -8.08
N ARG A 178 -12.40 -21.49 -7.58
CA ARG A 178 -11.37 -22.24 -6.85
C ARG A 178 -11.47 -21.98 -5.33
N ARG A 179 -12.63 -22.29 -4.75
CA ARG A 179 -12.91 -22.00 -3.34
C ARG A 179 -11.86 -22.58 -2.37
N ALA A 180 -11.41 -23.82 -2.58
CA ALA A 180 -10.40 -24.45 -1.73
C ALA A 180 -9.07 -23.68 -1.73
N VAL A 181 -8.67 -23.13 -2.87
CA VAL A 181 -7.47 -22.28 -2.99
C VAL A 181 -7.68 -20.96 -2.27
N ALA A 182 -8.86 -20.33 -2.40
CA ALA A 182 -9.19 -19.11 -1.68
C ALA A 182 -9.10 -19.31 -0.15
N GLU A 183 -9.62 -20.43 0.36
CA GLU A 183 -9.55 -20.79 1.78
C GLU A 183 -8.11 -21.03 2.23
N ALA A 184 -7.29 -21.75 1.47
CA ALA A 184 -5.90 -22.01 1.78
C ALA A 184 -5.05 -20.72 1.79
N ARG A 185 -5.29 -19.81 0.82
CA ARG A 185 -4.62 -18.49 0.79
C ARG A 185 -5.00 -17.64 1.99
N LEU A 186 -6.28 -17.64 2.39
CA LEU A 186 -6.73 -16.93 3.58
C LEU A 186 -6.07 -17.50 4.84
N ASP A 187 -6.02 -18.83 4.99
CA ASP A 187 -5.38 -19.49 6.12
C ASP A 187 -3.89 -19.14 6.20
N ARG A 188 -3.20 -19.12 5.06
CA ARG A 188 -1.80 -18.71 5.00
C ARG A 188 -1.59 -17.25 5.43
N LEU A 189 -2.47 -16.33 5.03
CA LEU A 189 -2.41 -14.94 5.48
C LEU A 189 -2.71 -14.80 6.97
N VAL A 190 -3.62 -15.59 7.54
CA VAL A 190 -3.90 -15.63 8.99
C VAL A 190 -2.66 -16.05 9.77
N GLU A 191 -1.92 -17.07 9.30
CA GLU A 191 -0.66 -17.51 9.91
C GLU A 191 0.41 -16.40 9.89
N ILE A 192 0.53 -15.67 8.78
CA ILE A 192 1.52 -14.59 8.60
C ILE A 192 1.16 -13.35 9.45
N PHE A 193 -0.13 -13.03 9.57
CA PHE A 193 -0.62 -11.82 10.24
C PHE A 193 -1.61 -12.12 11.38
N PRO A 194 -1.21 -12.89 12.42
CA PRO A 194 -2.11 -13.17 13.54
C PRO A 194 -2.58 -11.86 14.18
N ASP A 195 -3.91 -11.70 14.36
CA ASP A 195 -4.59 -10.50 14.89
C ASP A 195 -4.32 -9.19 14.10
N ARG A 196 -3.80 -9.29 12.89
CA ARG A 196 -3.40 -8.16 12.04
C ARG A 196 -3.85 -8.29 10.59
N LEU A 197 -4.73 -9.25 10.29
CA LEU A 197 -5.34 -9.44 8.98
C LEU A 197 -6.80 -8.99 9.01
N TYR A 198 -7.23 -8.29 7.96
CA TYR A 198 -8.63 -7.91 7.74
C TYR A 198 -9.07 -8.34 6.36
N VAL A 199 -10.26 -8.94 6.28
CA VAL A 199 -10.89 -9.26 4.99
C VAL A 199 -11.49 -7.98 4.42
N GLU A 200 -10.97 -7.56 3.29
CA GLU A 200 -11.29 -6.28 2.66
C GLU A 200 -12.49 -6.41 1.73
N ILE A 201 -13.48 -5.54 1.91
CA ILE A 201 -14.67 -5.42 1.07
C ILE A 201 -14.65 -4.07 0.36
N GLN A 202 -14.87 -4.09 -0.96
CA GLN A 202 -14.91 -2.92 -1.84
C GLN A 202 -16.21 -2.91 -2.64
N ARG A 203 -16.73 -1.70 -2.95
CA ARG A 203 -18.01 -1.51 -3.67
C ARG A 203 -17.90 -0.39 -4.69
N HIS A 204 -17.23 -0.66 -5.81
CA HIS A 204 -17.10 0.25 -6.95
C HIS A 204 -18.09 -0.08 -8.08
N ARG A 205 -19.08 -0.94 -7.82
CA ARG A 205 -20.04 -1.47 -8.81
C ARG A 205 -19.39 -2.34 -9.90
N MET A 206 -18.19 -2.87 -9.62
CA MET A 206 -17.51 -3.80 -10.50
C MET A 206 -18.22 -5.18 -10.48
N ARG A 207 -18.06 -5.93 -11.56
CA ARG A 207 -18.64 -7.27 -11.68
C ARG A 207 -18.01 -8.24 -10.68
N GLU A 208 -16.69 -8.21 -10.60
CA GLU A 208 -15.85 -9.05 -9.75
C GLU A 208 -16.20 -8.90 -8.26
N GLU A 209 -16.47 -7.67 -7.83
CA GLU A 209 -16.91 -7.38 -6.45
C GLU A 209 -18.26 -8.05 -6.16
N ARG A 210 -19.25 -7.91 -7.06
CA ARG A 210 -20.58 -8.51 -6.89
C ARG A 210 -20.54 -10.04 -6.87
N GLU A 211 -19.65 -10.65 -7.63
CA GLU A 211 -19.48 -12.09 -7.71
C GLU A 211 -18.81 -12.67 -6.46
N THR A 212 -17.94 -11.91 -5.79
CA THR A 212 -17.09 -12.41 -4.68
C THR A 212 -17.51 -11.95 -3.29
N GLU A 213 -18.20 -10.81 -3.15
CA GLU A 213 -18.52 -10.20 -1.85
C GLU A 213 -19.19 -11.16 -0.87
N ALA A 214 -20.23 -11.85 -1.31
CA ALA A 214 -20.96 -12.78 -0.44
C ALA A 214 -20.09 -13.94 0.06
N ALA A 215 -19.20 -14.47 -0.80
CA ALA A 215 -18.28 -15.55 -0.44
C ALA A 215 -17.17 -15.05 0.51
N LEU A 216 -16.63 -13.84 0.28
CA LEU A 216 -15.64 -13.20 1.16
C LEU A 216 -16.21 -12.99 2.57
N ILE A 217 -17.44 -12.46 2.68
CA ILE A 217 -18.11 -12.25 3.96
C ILE A 217 -18.34 -13.58 4.67
N GLN A 218 -18.81 -14.62 3.96
CA GLN A 218 -18.99 -15.96 4.53
C GLN A 218 -17.68 -16.54 5.05
N LEU A 219 -16.60 -16.43 4.28
CA LEU A 219 -15.28 -16.91 4.69
C LEU A 219 -14.77 -16.16 5.91
N ALA A 220 -14.93 -14.84 5.95
CA ALA A 220 -14.54 -14.02 7.09
C ALA A 220 -15.27 -14.47 8.36
N TYR A 221 -16.57 -14.56 8.33
CA TYR A 221 -17.34 -14.98 9.51
C TYR A 221 -17.10 -16.44 9.91
N ALA A 222 -16.92 -17.35 8.95
CA ALA A 222 -16.63 -18.76 9.23
C ALA A 222 -15.26 -18.96 9.95
N LYS A 223 -14.33 -18.03 9.74
CA LYS A 223 -12.98 -18.06 10.32
C LYS A 223 -12.77 -17.02 11.44
N ASP A 224 -13.84 -16.35 11.89
CA ASP A 224 -13.81 -15.28 12.91
C ASP A 224 -12.85 -14.13 12.54
N MET A 225 -12.79 -13.79 11.24
CA MET A 225 -11.92 -12.75 10.71
C MET A 225 -12.65 -11.40 10.61
N PRO A 226 -12.02 -10.28 11.02
CA PRO A 226 -12.63 -8.98 10.91
C PRO A 226 -12.74 -8.50 9.46
N LEU A 227 -13.89 -7.90 9.12
CA LEU A 227 -14.10 -7.21 7.86
C LEU A 227 -13.56 -5.78 7.91
N VAL A 228 -13.14 -5.23 6.78
CA VAL A 228 -12.84 -3.81 6.62
C VAL A 228 -13.36 -3.27 5.30
N ALA A 229 -13.99 -2.10 5.33
CA ALA A 229 -14.49 -1.39 4.16
C ALA A 229 -13.43 -0.44 3.60
N THR A 230 -13.11 -0.55 2.31
CA THR A 230 -12.19 0.37 1.64
C THR A 230 -12.75 0.86 0.30
N ASN A 231 -12.11 1.88 -0.26
CA ASN A 231 -12.50 2.45 -1.56
C ASN A 231 -11.29 2.67 -2.46
N ASP A 232 -10.35 1.81 -2.59
CA ASP A 232 -9.15 1.92 -3.47
C ASP A 232 -9.16 3.17 -4.40
N CYS A 233 -8.91 4.36 -3.80
CA CYS A 233 -9.10 5.64 -4.47
C CYS A 233 -7.97 5.91 -5.44
N HIS A 234 -8.31 6.17 -6.71
CA HIS A 234 -7.35 6.47 -7.79
C HIS A 234 -7.37 7.94 -8.23
N PHE A 235 -8.49 8.64 -8.05
CA PHE A 235 -8.69 10.03 -8.47
C PHE A 235 -9.62 10.78 -7.50
N ALA A 236 -9.72 12.11 -7.65
CA ALA A 236 -10.38 12.95 -6.66
C ALA A 236 -11.91 12.87 -6.74
N THR A 237 -12.48 13.00 -7.94
CA THR A 237 -13.93 13.11 -8.16
C THR A 237 -14.41 12.21 -9.29
N PRO A 238 -15.70 11.83 -9.34
CA PRO A 238 -16.23 11.03 -10.45
C PRO A 238 -16.02 11.64 -11.84
N SER A 239 -15.90 12.99 -11.93
CA SER A 239 -15.63 13.70 -13.20
C SER A 239 -14.21 13.49 -13.73
N ASP A 240 -13.28 13.02 -12.89
CA ASP A 240 -11.90 12.74 -13.29
C ASP A 240 -11.76 11.38 -14.00
N TYR A 241 -12.83 10.56 -14.00
CA TYR A 241 -12.82 9.19 -14.51
C TYR A 241 -12.35 9.07 -15.95
N GLU A 242 -12.87 9.90 -16.88
CA GLU A 242 -12.51 9.83 -18.31
C GLU A 242 -11.02 10.13 -18.53
N ALA A 243 -10.49 11.13 -17.81
CA ALA A 243 -9.07 11.46 -17.86
C ALA A 243 -8.20 10.35 -17.27
N HIS A 244 -8.66 9.73 -16.17
CA HIS A 244 -7.99 8.60 -15.56
C HIS A 244 -8.03 7.35 -16.45
N ASP A 245 -9.15 7.09 -17.13
CA ASP A 245 -9.27 5.97 -18.07
C ASP A 245 -8.29 6.12 -19.25
N ALA A 246 -8.11 7.34 -19.76
CA ALA A 246 -7.07 7.63 -20.76
C ALA A 246 -5.65 7.37 -20.20
N LEU A 247 -5.37 7.68 -18.92
CA LEU A 247 -4.11 7.36 -18.26
C LEU A 247 -3.88 5.85 -18.21
N MET A 248 -4.90 5.07 -17.87
CA MET A 248 -4.86 3.61 -17.86
C MET A 248 -4.59 3.02 -19.25
N CYS A 249 -5.17 3.61 -20.30
CA CYS A 249 -4.89 3.24 -21.70
C CYS A 249 -3.41 3.47 -22.07
N ILE A 250 -2.82 4.59 -21.65
CA ILE A 250 -1.39 4.88 -21.85
C ILE A 250 -0.54 3.80 -21.16
N ALA A 251 -0.91 3.40 -19.93
CA ALA A 251 -0.21 2.36 -19.17
C ALA A 251 -0.22 1.00 -19.88
N GLY A 252 -1.37 0.62 -20.44
CA GLY A 252 -1.58 -0.67 -21.10
C GLY A 252 -1.17 -0.70 -22.57
N GLY A 253 -0.86 0.46 -23.19
CA GLY A 253 -0.65 0.58 -24.62
C GLY A 253 -1.94 0.37 -25.45
N ASN A 254 -3.10 0.63 -24.85
CA ASN A 254 -4.43 0.42 -25.41
C ASN A 254 -5.04 1.74 -25.89
N TYR A 255 -6.13 1.65 -26.65
CA TYR A 255 -6.94 2.81 -27.04
C TYR A 255 -8.23 2.87 -26.21
N VAL A 256 -8.72 4.09 -25.93
CA VAL A 256 -9.95 4.32 -25.15
C VAL A 256 -11.18 3.65 -25.77
N VAL A 257 -11.18 3.45 -27.10
CA VAL A 257 -12.28 2.81 -27.85
C VAL A 257 -12.28 1.28 -27.77
N GLU A 258 -11.26 0.67 -27.16
CA GLU A 258 -11.19 -0.77 -27.00
C GLU A 258 -11.98 -1.19 -25.75
N ASP A 259 -12.86 -2.18 -25.88
CA ASP A 259 -13.67 -2.69 -24.76
C ASP A 259 -12.95 -3.77 -23.94
N ASP A 260 -12.09 -4.59 -24.59
CA ASP A 260 -11.34 -5.66 -23.94
C ASP A 260 -10.04 -5.16 -23.31
N ARG A 261 -10.16 -4.39 -22.23
CA ARG A 261 -9.05 -3.83 -21.46
C ARG A 261 -9.42 -3.65 -20.00
N ARG A 262 -8.44 -3.51 -19.14
CA ARG A 262 -8.68 -3.13 -17.74
C ARG A 262 -9.33 -1.75 -17.66
N GLN A 263 -10.47 -1.67 -17.02
CA GLN A 263 -11.19 -0.45 -16.74
C GLN A 263 -11.52 -0.38 -15.25
N LEU A 264 -11.53 0.82 -14.70
CA LEU A 264 -12.10 1.11 -13.40
C LEU A 264 -13.54 1.66 -13.57
N SER A 265 -14.12 2.15 -12.50
CA SER A 265 -15.41 2.84 -12.53
C SER A 265 -15.27 4.25 -11.94
N PRO A 266 -16.21 5.16 -12.17
CA PRO A 266 -16.24 6.47 -11.51
C PRO A 266 -16.28 6.40 -9.98
N GLU A 267 -16.59 5.24 -9.43
CA GLU A 267 -16.66 5.00 -7.97
C GLU A 267 -15.28 4.88 -7.30
N HIS A 268 -14.20 4.74 -8.06
CA HIS A 268 -12.81 4.76 -7.54
C HIS A 268 -12.32 6.17 -7.18
N CYS A 269 -13.23 7.13 -7.04
CA CYS A 269 -12.95 8.47 -6.55
C CYS A 269 -12.79 8.49 -5.02
N LEU A 270 -12.24 9.60 -4.50
CA LEU A 270 -12.13 9.84 -3.06
C LEU A 270 -13.50 10.24 -2.49
N LYS A 271 -14.20 9.31 -1.87
CA LYS A 271 -15.52 9.52 -1.25
C LYS A 271 -15.40 10.21 0.11
N SER A 272 -16.43 10.96 0.50
CA SER A 272 -16.59 11.47 1.86
C SER A 272 -16.89 10.33 2.86
N ALA A 273 -16.72 10.60 4.15
CA ALA A 273 -17.09 9.64 5.20
C ALA A 273 -18.58 9.28 5.16
N ASP A 274 -19.45 10.26 4.89
CA ASP A 274 -20.91 10.03 4.83
C ASP A 274 -21.29 9.12 3.64
N GLU A 275 -20.63 9.28 2.49
CA GLU A 275 -20.83 8.41 1.33
C GLU A 275 -20.39 6.96 1.64
N MET A 276 -19.27 6.78 2.34
CA MET A 276 -18.79 5.45 2.74
C MET A 276 -19.70 4.81 3.79
N LEU A 277 -20.18 5.58 4.78
CA LEU A 277 -21.17 5.12 5.76
C LEU A 277 -22.47 4.66 5.10
N ALA A 278 -22.96 5.41 4.12
CA ALA A 278 -24.16 5.04 3.37
C ALA A 278 -23.94 3.81 2.49
N LEU A 279 -22.77 3.70 1.86
CA LEU A 279 -22.41 2.58 0.97
C LEU A 279 -22.29 1.24 1.72
N PHE A 280 -21.86 1.26 2.98
CA PHE A 280 -21.66 0.08 3.85
C PHE A 280 -22.61 0.07 5.05
N ALA A 281 -23.82 0.65 4.91
CA ALA A 281 -24.82 0.71 6.00
C ALA A 281 -25.24 -0.69 6.51
N ASP A 282 -25.08 -1.71 5.70
CA ASP A 282 -25.35 -3.12 6.01
C ASP A 282 -24.18 -3.84 6.69
N LEU A 283 -22.97 -3.25 6.69
CA LEU A 283 -21.73 -3.80 7.28
C LEU A 283 -21.05 -2.75 8.19
N PRO A 284 -21.72 -2.27 9.25
CA PRO A 284 -21.19 -1.19 10.08
C PRO A 284 -19.89 -1.55 10.79
N GLU A 285 -19.62 -2.83 11.09
CA GLU A 285 -18.37 -3.32 11.66
C GLU A 285 -17.20 -3.13 10.70
N ALA A 286 -17.39 -3.28 9.39
CA ALA A 286 -16.34 -3.06 8.40
C ALA A 286 -15.91 -1.58 8.34
N ILE A 287 -16.84 -0.66 8.55
CA ILE A 287 -16.57 0.77 8.70
C ILE A 287 -15.85 1.06 10.03
N ALA A 288 -16.34 0.52 11.16
CA ALA A 288 -15.74 0.73 12.47
C ALA A 288 -14.28 0.26 12.52
N ASN A 289 -13.96 -0.85 11.85
CA ASN A 289 -12.62 -1.40 11.76
C ASN A 289 -11.64 -0.48 11.03
N THR A 290 -12.08 0.43 10.16
CA THR A 290 -11.19 1.43 9.55
C THR A 290 -10.58 2.36 10.59
N VAL A 291 -11.36 2.74 11.59
CA VAL A 291 -10.93 3.60 12.70
C VAL A 291 -10.02 2.83 13.66
N GLU A 292 -10.35 1.56 13.93
CA GLU A 292 -9.52 0.70 14.78
C GLU A 292 -8.14 0.49 14.16
N ILE A 293 -8.06 0.21 12.87
CA ILE A 293 -6.80 0.10 12.13
C ILE A 293 -6.02 1.42 12.22
N ALA A 294 -6.68 2.56 12.00
CA ALA A 294 -6.01 3.87 12.07
C ALA A 294 -5.40 4.17 13.45
N ARG A 295 -6.05 3.73 14.53
CA ARG A 295 -5.51 3.83 15.89
C ARG A 295 -4.27 2.97 16.12
N ARG A 296 -4.18 1.83 15.46
CA ARG A 296 -3.04 0.92 15.54
C ARG A 296 -1.86 1.41 14.70
N CYS A 297 -2.09 2.22 13.66
CA CYS A 297 -1.09 2.77 12.75
C CYS A 297 -0.62 4.16 13.19
N HIS A 298 0.18 4.23 14.25
CA HIS A 298 0.60 5.51 14.86
C HIS A 298 1.98 6.00 14.41
N TYR A 299 2.74 5.18 13.66
CA TYR A 299 4.04 5.58 13.12
C TYR A 299 3.89 6.35 11.81
N ARG A 300 4.72 7.36 11.63
CA ARG A 300 4.90 8.05 10.35
C ARG A 300 6.39 8.26 10.04
N PRO A 301 6.84 8.16 8.77
CA PRO A 301 8.21 8.48 8.41
C PRO A 301 8.50 9.97 8.64
N LEU A 302 9.67 10.26 9.18
CA LEU A 302 10.19 11.61 9.41
C LEU A 302 11.44 11.84 8.58
N GLY A 303 11.63 13.10 8.16
CA GLY A 303 12.87 13.52 7.53
C GLY A 303 14.06 13.37 8.50
N ARG A 304 15.19 12.89 8.00
CA ARG A 304 16.45 12.79 8.73
C ARG A 304 17.60 13.34 7.88
N ALA A 305 18.70 13.67 8.52
CA ALA A 305 19.91 14.08 7.81
C ALA A 305 20.36 12.97 6.84
N PRO A 306 20.91 13.33 5.68
CA PRO A 306 21.46 12.37 4.74
C PRO A 306 22.48 11.46 5.41
N ILE A 307 22.36 10.15 5.18
CA ILE A 307 23.32 9.14 5.66
C ILE A 307 24.20 8.77 4.48
N LEU A 308 25.49 9.12 4.57
CA LEU A 308 26.47 8.64 3.62
C LEU A 308 26.93 7.24 4.05
N PRO A 309 26.87 6.24 3.17
CA PRO A 309 27.38 4.91 3.51
C PRO A 309 28.87 4.97 3.77
N ARG A 310 29.33 4.26 4.79
CA ARG A 310 30.78 4.12 5.07
C ARG A 310 31.38 3.14 4.08
N PHE A 311 32.43 3.56 3.40
CA PHE A 311 33.12 2.72 2.42
C PHE A 311 34.15 1.79 3.07
N VAL A 312 34.78 2.24 4.16
CA VAL A 312 35.74 1.45 4.93
C VAL A 312 35.17 1.18 6.32
N SER A 313 35.23 -0.05 6.78
CA SER A 313 34.85 -0.40 8.16
C SER A 313 36.10 -0.23 9.06
N THR A 314 36.05 0.70 10.00
CA THR A 314 37.13 0.95 10.98
C THR A 314 36.87 0.24 12.34
N GLY A 315 35.83 -0.61 12.43
CA GLY A 315 35.42 -1.30 13.66
C GLY A 315 34.56 -0.44 14.60
N ASP A 316 33.95 -1.10 15.58
CA ASP A 316 33.09 -0.45 16.57
C ASP A 316 33.95 0.42 17.52
N GLY A 317 33.66 1.73 17.57
CA GLY A 317 34.31 2.67 18.47
C GLY A 317 35.31 3.63 17.84
N ALA A 318 35.58 3.56 16.52
CA ALA A 318 36.42 4.52 15.83
C ALA A 318 35.81 5.92 15.82
N SER A 319 36.61 6.97 16.03
CA SER A 319 36.12 8.34 15.95
C SER A 319 35.76 8.72 14.51
N ALA A 320 34.87 9.73 14.34
CA ALA A 320 34.52 10.25 13.01
C ALA A 320 35.77 10.73 12.23
N LYS A 321 36.80 11.21 12.94
CA LYS A 321 38.07 11.64 12.34
C LYS A 321 38.88 10.46 11.81
N ASP A 322 38.92 9.35 12.56
CA ASP A 322 39.66 8.15 12.14
C ASP A 322 38.96 7.49 10.96
N GLN A 323 37.63 7.48 10.95
CA GLN A 323 36.82 7.00 9.82
C GLN A 323 37.12 7.81 8.55
N LEU A 324 37.05 9.15 8.64
CA LEU A 324 37.33 10.04 7.50
C LEU A 324 38.74 9.84 6.96
N LYS A 325 39.75 9.66 7.86
CA LYS A 325 41.13 9.39 7.47
C LYS A 325 41.26 8.06 6.73
N ALA A 326 40.65 6.99 7.24
CA ALA A 326 40.67 5.66 6.60
C ALA A 326 40.02 5.70 5.20
N GLU A 327 38.90 6.39 5.05
CA GLU A 327 38.22 6.56 3.76
C GLU A 327 39.05 7.38 2.76
N ALA A 328 39.72 8.44 3.21
CA ALA A 328 40.63 9.24 2.38
C ALA A 328 41.87 8.43 1.91
N GLU A 329 42.47 7.62 2.78
CA GLU A 329 43.58 6.74 2.45
C GLU A 329 43.16 5.65 1.43
N GLU A 330 42.01 5.05 1.62
CA GLU A 330 41.45 4.03 0.70
C GLU A 330 41.11 4.63 -0.66
N LEU A 331 40.50 5.82 -0.70
CA LEU A 331 40.24 6.55 -1.95
C LEU A 331 41.51 6.82 -2.71
N ALA A 332 42.58 7.31 -2.00
CA ALA A 332 43.87 7.59 -2.61
C ALA A 332 44.55 6.31 -3.14
N ARG A 333 44.40 5.18 -2.42
CA ARG A 333 44.91 3.87 -2.86
C ARG A 333 44.26 3.42 -4.15
N GLN A 334 42.90 3.38 -4.17
CA GLN A 334 42.14 2.96 -5.35
C GLN A 334 42.37 3.88 -6.55
N ALA A 335 42.46 5.17 -6.35
CA ALA A 335 42.75 6.13 -7.42
C ALA A 335 44.13 5.86 -8.07
N ARG A 336 45.18 5.56 -7.25
CA ARG A 336 46.50 5.22 -7.77
C ARG A 336 46.51 3.88 -8.54
N GLU A 337 45.85 2.86 -7.98
CA GLU A 337 45.75 1.55 -8.63
C GLU A 337 44.95 1.64 -9.94
N GLY A 338 43.84 2.35 -9.95
CA GLY A 338 43.05 2.59 -11.15
C GLY A 338 43.76 3.39 -12.22
N LEU A 339 44.60 4.40 -11.82
CA LEU A 339 45.45 5.13 -12.75
C LEU A 339 46.51 4.21 -13.37
N LYS A 340 47.18 3.39 -12.54
CA LYS A 340 48.19 2.45 -13.00
C LYS A 340 47.61 1.46 -14.02
N ALA A 341 46.49 0.85 -13.71
CA ALA A 341 45.79 -0.08 -14.61
C ALA A 341 45.42 0.58 -15.94
N ARG A 342 44.95 1.84 -15.91
CA ARG A 342 44.64 2.58 -17.14
C ARG A 342 45.84 2.92 -17.98
N LEU A 343 46.95 3.31 -17.34
CA LEU A 343 48.23 3.57 -18.05
C LEU A 343 48.78 2.30 -18.69
N GLU A 344 48.69 1.15 -18.01
CA GLU A 344 49.07 -0.16 -18.57
C GLU A 344 48.20 -0.60 -19.74
N ALA A 345 46.90 -0.26 -19.71
CA ALA A 345 45.95 -0.63 -20.77
C ALA A 345 45.97 0.29 -21.99
N HIS A 346 46.39 1.55 -21.84
CA HIS A 346 46.31 2.59 -22.88
C HIS A 346 47.65 3.28 -23.16
N GLY A 347 48.70 2.94 -22.43
CA GLY A 347 50.07 3.47 -22.57
C GLY A 347 50.81 2.93 -23.70
#